data_1a641109cb23de154d7a760eb6ab683d
#
_entry.id   1a641109cb23de154d7a760eb6ab683d
#
_cell.length_a   1.000
_cell.length_b   1.000
_cell.length_c   1.000
_cell.angle_alpha   90.00
_cell.angle_beta   90.00
_cell.angle_gamma   90.00
#
_symmetry.space_group_name_H-M   'P 1'
#
loop_
_entity.id
_entity.type
_entity.pdbx_description
1 polymer ?
#
loop_
_entity_poly.entity_id
_entity_poly.type
_entity_poly.pdbx_seq_one_letter_code
_entity_poly.pdbx_strand_id
1 'polypeptide(L)'
;MIHRLPNDSYYAATARGLPVQPQLTGSMTADVCVVGGGFTGLAAALACAERGLRTVLVEAVRIGQGASGRNGGQMIPGLNVYARDLVALLGHDAAVALYRLAASARDRVHARIARHDIACDLRHGHIHLAAKARDMDDFAAEADFANAHLGPGSAAIIPAADIGAHVGVSGYHGALLTPSGGHMHPLKYAEGLAAAALAAGV
;
A
#
# COMPACT_ATOMS: atom_id res chain seq x y z
N MET A 1 20.63 14.48 -15.40
CA MET A 1 19.86 15.63 -14.85
C MET A 1 18.63 15.03 -14.15
N ILE A 2 18.53 15.13 -12.80
CA ILE A 2 17.37 14.63 -12.06
C ILE A 2 16.25 15.63 -12.29
N HIS A 3 15.21 15.23 -13.02
CA HIS A 3 14.01 16.05 -13.20
C HIS A 3 13.30 16.20 -11.84
N ARG A 4 13.35 17.40 -11.27
CA ARG A 4 12.53 17.73 -10.09
C ARG A 4 11.07 17.79 -10.52
N LEU A 5 10.28 16.80 -10.11
CA LEU A 5 8.83 16.84 -10.28
C LEU A 5 8.27 18.05 -9.50
N PRO A 6 7.25 18.74 -10.03
CA PRO A 6 6.59 19.83 -9.31
C PRO A 6 6.12 19.38 -7.92
N ASN A 7 6.16 20.28 -6.95
CA ASN A 7 5.72 20.03 -5.57
C ASN A 7 4.33 20.62 -5.31
N ASP A 8 3.44 20.53 -6.28
CA ASP A 8 2.13 21.17 -6.33
C ASP A 8 0.95 20.16 -6.25
N SER A 9 1.22 18.93 -5.82
CA SER A 9 0.17 17.93 -5.67
C SER A 9 -0.67 18.18 -4.40
N TYR A 10 -1.93 17.71 -4.41
CA TYR A 10 -2.79 17.68 -3.22
C TYR A 10 -2.05 17.10 -2.00
N TYR A 11 -1.33 16.00 -2.19
CA TYR A 11 -0.58 15.36 -1.11
C TYR A 11 0.53 16.25 -0.55
N ALA A 12 1.24 16.99 -1.41
CA ALA A 12 2.27 17.92 -0.96
C ALA A 12 1.69 19.11 -0.21
N ALA A 13 0.48 19.57 -0.61
CA ALA A 13 -0.21 20.68 0.06
C ALA A 13 -0.82 20.30 1.42
N THR A 14 -1.10 19.01 1.64
CA THR A 14 -1.81 18.51 2.84
C THR A 14 -0.96 17.63 3.75
N ALA A 15 0.26 17.28 3.35
CA ALA A 15 1.24 16.63 4.22
C ALA A 15 1.86 17.65 5.20
N ARG A 16 2.33 17.16 6.36
CA ARG A 16 2.99 18.01 7.35
C ARG A 16 4.43 18.37 7.00
N GLY A 17 5.05 17.57 6.14
CA GLY A 17 6.47 17.61 5.83
C GLY A 17 7.35 17.00 6.91
N LEU A 18 8.52 16.54 6.51
CA LEU A 18 9.59 16.14 7.42
C LEU A 18 10.58 17.31 7.55
N PRO A 19 11.29 17.42 8.67
CA PRO A 19 12.46 18.28 8.75
C PRO A 19 13.43 17.99 7.62
N VAL A 20 14.03 19.04 7.06
CA VAL A 20 15.04 18.89 6.02
C VAL A 20 16.23 18.09 6.58
N GLN A 21 16.55 16.99 5.92
CA GLN A 21 17.71 16.20 6.28
C GLN A 21 18.98 16.83 5.70
N PRO A 22 20.13 16.71 6.41
CA PRO A 22 21.37 17.29 5.92
C PRO A 22 21.83 16.60 4.62
N GLN A 23 22.49 17.36 3.78
CA GLN A 23 23.14 16.81 2.61
C GLN A 23 24.31 15.94 3.04
N LEU A 24 24.45 14.74 2.46
CA LEU A 24 25.59 13.88 2.69
C LEU A 24 26.86 14.57 2.18
N THR A 25 27.83 14.78 3.08
CA THR A 25 29.15 15.31 2.78
C THR A 25 30.23 14.34 3.22
N GLY A 26 31.25 14.15 2.38
CA GLY A 26 32.34 13.22 2.68
C GLY A 26 31.97 11.74 2.53
N SER A 27 32.69 10.89 3.26
CA SER A 27 32.53 9.44 3.25
C SER A 27 32.01 8.96 4.62
N MET A 28 31.14 7.96 4.58
CA MET A 28 30.68 7.27 5.81
C MET A 28 30.63 5.76 5.58
N THR A 29 30.65 5.02 6.67
CA THR A 29 30.59 3.56 6.65
C THR A 29 29.28 3.10 7.28
N ALA A 30 28.57 2.21 6.60
CA ALA A 30 27.34 1.58 7.05
C ALA A 30 27.36 0.09 6.70
N ASP A 31 26.51 -0.68 7.36
CA ASP A 31 26.29 -2.09 7.01
C ASP A 31 25.34 -2.19 5.81
N VAL A 32 24.41 -1.24 5.70
CA VAL A 32 23.43 -1.14 4.59
C VAL A 32 23.30 0.30 4.13
N CYS A 33 23.43 0.51 2.81
CA CYS A 33 23.12 1.77 2.17
C CYS A 33 21.90 1.60 1.28
N VAL A 34 20.82 2.35 1.56
CA VAL A 34 19.58 2.35 0.78
C VAL A 34 19.53 3.60 -0.09
N VAL A 35 19.34 3.42 -1.38
CA VAL A 35 19.23 4.53 -2.35
C VAL A 35 17.76 4.73 -2.73
N GLY A 36 17.21 5.88 -2.36
CA GLY A 36 15.85 6.30 -2.65
C GLY A 36 14.90 6.23 -1.47
N GLY A 37 14.25 7.35 -1.17
CA GLY A 37 13.29 7.56 -0.07
C GLY A 37 11.83 7.32 -0.45
N GLY A 38 11.54 6.31 -1.29
CA GLY A 38 10.19 5.82 -1.54
C GLY A 38 9.77 4.72 -0.56
N PHE A 39 8.57 4.18 -0.69
CA PHE A 39 8.04 3.14 0.21
C PHE A 39 8.99 1.95 0.37
N THR A 40 9.54 1.45 -0.72
CA THR A 40 10.45 0.29 -0.70
C THR A 40 11.72 0.60 0.08
N GLY A 41 12.38 1.72 -0.24
CA GLY A 41 13.62 2.11 0.44
C GLY A 41 13.40 2.40 1.92
N LEU A 42 12.37 3.17 2.26
CA LEU A 42 12.04 3.47 3.66
C LEU A 42 11.70 2.20 4.45
N ALA A 43 10.90 1.30 3.86
CA ALA A 43 10.56 0.04 4.50
C ALA A 43 11.77 -0.88 4.70
N ALA A 44 12.70 -0.90 3.74
CA ALA A 44 13.95 -1.65 3.84
C ALA A 44 14.89 -1.05 4.88
N ALA A 45 15.09 0.28 4.85
CA ALA A 45 15.94 0.97 5.81
C ALA A 45 15.47 0.77 7.25
N LEU A 46 14.17 0.99 7.51
CA LEU A 46 13.57 0.74 8.81
C LEU A 46 13.77 -0.71 9.27
N ALA A 47 13.49 -1.68 8.38
CA ALA A 47 13.63 -3.09 8.73
C ALA A 47 15.08 -3.51 9.00
N CYS A 48 16.08 -2.90 8.37
CA CYS A 48 17.50 -3.12 8.64
C CYS A 48 17.90 -2.50 9.98
N ALA A 49 17.51 -1.25 10.22
CA ALA A 49 17.82 -0.56 11.48
C ALA A 49 17.17 -1.26 12.69
N GLU A 50 15.92 -1.72 12.58
CA GLU A 50 15.23 -2.50 13.62
C GLU A 50 15.92 -3.83 13.94
N ARG A 51 16.82 -4.33 13.06
CA ARG A 51 17.67 -5.50 13.28
C ARG A 51 19.07 -5.15 13.81
N GLY A 52 19.31 -3.89 14.14
CA GLY A 52 20.58 -3.40 14.67
C GLY A 52 21.66 -3.17 13.63
N LEU A 53 21.31 -3.16 12.32
CA LEU A 53 22.26 -2.84 11.26
C LEU A 53 22.44 -1.32 11.16
N ARG A 54 23.69 -0.85 11.08
CA ARG A 54 23.98 0.57 10.78
C ARG A 54 23.50 0.87 9.37
N THR A 55 22.40 1.58 9.26
CA THR A 55 21.71 1.81 8.00
C THR A 55 21.75 3.28 7.62
N VAL A 56 22.05 3.55 6.37
CA VAL A 56 22.00 4.88 5.78
C VAL A 56 21.04 4.87 4.61
N LEU A 57 20.15 5.86 4.54
CA LEU A 57 19.29 6.10 3.38
C LEU A 57 19.66 7.42 2.75
N VAL A 58 19.90 7.41 1.44
CA VAL A 58 20.15 8.62 0.65
C VAL A 58 19.00 8.85 -0.35
N GLU A 59 18.53 10.08 -0.43
CA GLU A 59 17.47 10.51 -1.34
C GLU A 59 17.94 11.72 -2.14
N ALA A 60 17.69 11.70 -3.44
CA ALA A 60 18.22 12.73 -4.34
C ALA A 60 17.49 14.08 -4.25
N VAL A 61 16.22 14.07 -3.82
CA VAL A 61 15.38 15.28 -3.81
C VAL A 61 14.66 15.41 -2.46
N ARG A 62 13.66 14.57 -2.21
CA ARG A 62 12.82 14.58 -1.01
C ARG A 62 12.13 13.23 -0.84
N ILE A 63 11.96 12.82 0.39
CA ILE A 63 11.18 11.63 0.76
C ILE A 63 9.81 11.65 0.09
N GLY A 64 9.46 10.54 -0.55
CA GLY A 64 8.17 10.38 -1.22
C GLY A 64 7.98 11.24 -2.48
N GLN A 65 9.00 11.94 -2.99
CA GLN A 65 8.89 12.82 -4.16
C GLN A 65 8.42 12.08 -5.43
N GLY A 66 8.77 10.80 -5.58
CA GLY A 66 8.37 9.96 -6.71
C GLY A 66 6.96 9.39 -6.57
N ALA A 67 6.75 8.21 -7.14
CA ALA A 67 5.47 7.51 -7.18
C ALA A 67 4.87 7.25 -5.78
N SER A 68 5.70 7.05 -4.77
CA SER A 68 5.24 6.76 -3.40
C SER A 68 4.42 7.88 -2.77
N GLY A 69 4.67 9.14 -3.10
CA GLY A 69 3.87 10.26 -2.61
C GLY A 69 2.85 10.81 -3.61
N ARG A 70 2.61 10.11 -4.74
CA ARG A 70 1.79 10.58 -5.86
C ARG A 70 0.79 9.56 -6.38
N ASN A 71 0.61 8.45 -5.68
CA ASN A 71 -0.38 7.41 -6.02
C ASN A 71 -1.74 7.70 -5.37
N GLY A 72 -2.76 6.93 -5.70
CA GLY A 72 -4.11 7.10 -5.14
C GLY A 72 -4.27 6.69 -3.67
N GLY A 73 -3.23 6.20 -3.03
CA GLY A 73 -3.25 5.79 -1.62
C GLY A 73 -4.06 4.52 -1.33
N GLN A 74 -4.54 3.85 -2.34
CA GLN A 74 -5.36 2.65 -2.19
C GLN A 74 -4.50 1.46 -1.71
N MET A 75 -5.00 0.75 -0.70
CA MET A 75 -4.47 -0.51 -0.21
C MET A 75 -5.48 -1.61 -0.55
N ILE A 76 -5.39 -2.13 -1.76
CA ILE A 76 -6.26 -3.21 -2.22
C ILE A 76 -5.46 -4.50 -2.05
N PRO A 77 -5.94 -5.48 -1.28
CA PRO A 77 -5.27 -6.78 -1.18
C PRO A 77 -5.39 -7.53 -2.51
N GLY A 78 -4.39 -8.33 -2.83
CA GLY A 78 -4.33 -9.09 -4.07
C GLY A 78 -3.28 -8.55 -5.05
N LEU A 79 -3.42 -8.96 -6.28
CA LEU A 79 -2.54 -8.63 -7.39
C LEU A 79 -3.33 -7.89 -8.49
N ASN A 80 -2.63 -7.39 -9.50
CA ASN A 80 -3.27 -6.72 -10.66
C ASN A 80 -3.86 -7.74 -11.68
N VAL A 81 -4.29 -8.90 -11.18
CA VAL A 81 -4.99 -9.95 -11.93
C VAL A 81 -5.95 -10.64 -10.97
N TYR A 82 -7.09 -11.13 -11.47
CA TYR A 82 -8.01 -11.92 -10.66
C TYR A 82 -7.41 -13.28 -10.30
N ALA A 83 -7.85 -13.82 -9.17
CA ALA A 83 -7.36 -15.10 -8.65
C ALA A 83 -7.47 -16.24 -9.66
N ARG A 84 -8.58 -16.31 -10.45
CA ARG A 84 -8.76 -17.33 -11.48
C ARG A 84 -7.70 -17.24 -12.58
N ASP A 85 -7.34 -16.03 -13.01
CA ASP A 85 -6.33 -15.82 -14.05
C ASP A 85 -4.93 -16.15 -13.50
N LEU A 86 -4.70 -15.85 -12.23
CA LEU A 86 -3.49 -16.22 -11.52
C LEU A 86 -3.33 -17.75 -11.44
N VAL A 87 -4.42 -18.47 -11.13
CA VAL A 87 -4.44 -19.93 -11.12
C VAL A 87 -4.19 -20.51 -12.52
N ALA A 88 -4.79 -19.92 -13.55
CA ALA A 88 -4.56 -20.35 -14.93
C ALA A 88 -3.09 -20.14 -15.38
N LEU A 89 -2.46 -19.06 -14.90
CA LEU A 89 -1.07 -18.71 -15.26
C LEU A 89 -0.03 -19.55 -14.52
N LEU A 90 -0.22 -19.78 -13.22
CA LEU A 90 0.82 -20.32 -12.33
C LEU A 90 0.51 -21.71 -11.76
N GLY A 91 -0.74 -22.20 -11.94
CA GLY A 91 -1.27 -23.33 -11.20
C GLY A 91 -1.75 -22.94 -9.79
N HIS A 92 -2.58 -23.80 -9.20
CA HIS A 92 -3.30 -23.52 -7.96
C HIS A 92 -2.37 -23.17 -6.78
N ASP A 93 -1.39 -24.01 -6.50
CA ASP A 93 -0.56 -23.85 -5.28
C ASP A 93 0.31 -22.59 -5.32
N ALA A 94 0.90 -22.28 -6.49
CA ALA A 94 1.70 -21.07 -6.67
C ALA A 94 0.82 -19.81 -6.61
N ALA A 95 -0.39 -19.86 -7.19
CA ALA A 95 -1.36 -18.78 -7.11
C ALA A 95 -1.77 -18.49 -5.66
N VAL A 96 -2.09 -19.52 -4.88
CA VAL A 96 -2.44 -19.39 -3.45
C VAL A 96 -1.27 -18.82 -2.65
N ALA A 97 -0.05 -19.30 -2.88
CA ALA A 97 1.13 -18.79 -2.18
C ALA A 97 1.36 -17.31 -2.46
N LEU A 98 1.25 -16.89 -3.73
CA LEU A 98 1.42 -15.50 -4.14
C LEU A 98 0.27 -14.61 -3.62
N TYR A 99 -0.95 -15.09 -3.64
CA TYR A 99 -2.12 -14.39 -3.11
C TYR A 99 -1.99 -14.13 -1.59
N ARG A 100 -1.57 -15.14 -0.82
CA ARG A 100 -1.27 -15.01 0.61
C ARG A 100 -0.11 -14.04 0.87
N LEU A 101 0.92 -14.06 0.03
CA LEU A 101 2.03 -13.12 0.13
C LEU A 101 1.54 -11.66 -0.05
N ALA A 102 0.68 -11.42 -1.04
CA ALA A 102 0.09 -10.10 -1.27
C ALA A 102 -0.76 -9.63 -0.08
N ALA A 103 -1.58 -10.52 0.50
CA ALA A 103 -2.34 -10.23 1.70
C ALA A 103 -1.42 -9.90 2.90
N SER A 104 -0.34 -10.67 3.09
CA SER A 104 0.64 -10.42 4.15
C SER A 104 1.37 -9.09 3.99
N ALA A 105 1.57 -8.63 2.76
CA ALA A 105 2.18 -7.32 2.49
C ALA A 105 1.28 -6.17 2.99
N ARG A 106 -0.03 -6.25 2.74
CA ARG A 106 -1.02 -5.31 3.30
C ARG A 106 -0.99 -5.31 4.84
N ASP A 107 -1.01 -6.50 5.46
CA ASP A 107 -1.01 -6.63 6.92
C ASP A 107 0.24 -6.02 7.55
N ARG A 108 1.39 -6.15 6.88
CA ARG A 108 2.63 -5.47 7.28
C ARG A 108 2.54 -3.95 7.22
N VAL A 109 1.83 -3.38 6.23
CA VAL A 109 1.59 -1.93 6.16
C VAL A 109 0.74 -1.50 7.35
N HIS A 110 -0.38 -2.19 7.64
CA HIS A 110 -1.22 -1.91 8.80
C HIS A 110 -0.44 -2.02 10.11
N ALA A 111 0.33 -3.08 10.29
CA ALA A 111 1.15 -3.28 11.48
C ALA A 111 2.19 -2.17 11.68
N ARG A 112 2.81 -1.68 10.61
CA ARG A 112 3.75 -0.55 10.67
C ARG A 112 3.05 0.76 11.04
N ILE A 113 1.88 1.03 10.44
CA ILE A 113 1.08 2.21 10.78
C ILE A 113 0.77 2.21 12.27
N ALA A 114 0.27 1.10 12.80
CA ALA A 114 -0.07 0.96 14.20
C ALA A 114 1.16 1.02 15.12
N ARG A 115 2.23 0.29 14.78
CA ARG A 115 3.46 0.22 15.61
C ARG A 115 4.17 1.55 15.76
N HIS A 116 4.18 2.37 14.72
CA HIS A 116 4.90 3.64 14.68
C HIS A 116 3.96 4.86 14.77
N ASP A 117 2.68 4.65 15.08
CA ASP A 117 1.66 5.70 15.20
C ASP A 117 1.66 6.65 13.99
N ILE A 118 1.67 6.08 12.78
CA ILE A 118 1.76 6.86 11.55
C ILE A 118 0.42 7.51 11.23
N ALA A 119 0.31 8.82 11.42
CA ALA A 119 -0.88 9.60 11.13
C ALA A 119 -1.05 9.84 9.61
N CYS A 120 -1.48 8.82 8.87
CA CYS A 120 -1.61 8.85 7.42
C CYS A 120 -3.06 8.82 6.91
N ASP A 121 -4.02 9.22 7.73
CA ASP A 121 -5.47 9.26 7.39
C ASP A 121 -6.00 7.89 6.90
N LEU A 122 -5.53 6.81 7.51
CA LEU A 122 -5.94 5.46 7.16
C LEU A 122 -7.45 5.27 7.32
N ARG A 123 -8.09 4.73 6.28
CA ARG A 123 -9.49 4.29 6.26
C ARG A 123 -9.54 2.84 5.79
N HIS A 124 -10.33 2.03 6.49
CA HIS A 124 -10.54 0.63 6.16
C HIS A 124 -11.75 0.44 5.25
N GLY A 125 -11.74 -0.67 4.52
CA GLY A 125 -12.76 -1.06 3.57
C GLY A 125 -12.45 -0.57 2.14
N HIS A 126 -12.67 -1.47 1.18
CA HIS A 126 -12.59 -1.17 -0.24
C HIS A 126 -13.78 -1.81 -0.94
N ILE A 127 -14.45 -1.04 -1.78
CA ILE A 127 -15.57 -1.49 -2.60
C ILE A 127 -15.20 -1.32 -4.07
N HIS A 128 -15.22 -2.43 -4.81
CA HIS A 128 -15.04 -2.44 -6.25
C HIS A 128 -16.40 -2.61 -6.92
N LEU A 129 -16.87 -1.57 -7.61
CA LEU A 129 -18.19 -1.53 -8.23
C LEU A 129 -18.18 -2.20 -9.60
N ALA A 130 -19.16 -3.07 -9.89
CA ALA A 130 -19.34 -3.72 -11.17
C ALA A 130 -20.03 -2.79 -12.17
N ALA A 131 -19.26 -2.24 -13.10
CA ALA A 131 -19.79 -1.38 -14.16
C ALA A 131 -20.59 -2.19 -15.23
N LYS A 132 -20.34 -3.49 -15.33
CA LYS A 132 -21.01 -4.41 -16.27
C LYS A 132 -21.49 -5.64 -15.50
N ALA A 133 -22.62 -6.22 -15.92
CA ALA A 133 -23.17 -7.42 -15.29
C ALA A 133 -22.18 -8.59 -15.27
N ARG A 134 -21.41 -8.76 -16.34
CA ARG A 134 -20.39 -9.82 -16.45
C ARG A 134 -19.25 -9.72 -15.43
N ASP A 135 -19.00 -8.52 -14.89
CA ASP A 135 -17.93 -8.32 -13.88
C ASP A 135 -18.29 -9.03 -12.57
N MET A 136 -19.58 -9.33 -12.35
CA MET A 136 -20.05 -10.02 -11.15
C MET A 136 -19.59 -11.48 -11.05
N ASP A 137 -19.39 -12.16 -12.19
CA ASP A 137 -18.87 -13.53 -12.20
C ASP A 137 -17.42 -13.55 -11.71
N ASP A 138 -16.62 -12.55 -12.11
CA ASP A 138 -15.25 -12.37 -11.66
C ASP A 138 -15.19 -12.02 -10.18
N PHE A 139 -16.09 -11.16 -9.71
CA PHE A 139 -16.17 -10.76 -8.30
C PHE A 139 -16.60 -11.92 -7.41
N ALA A 140 -17.54 -12.74 -7.85
CA ALA A 140 -17.95 -13.92 -7.11
C ALA A 140 -16.78 -14.92 -6.97
N ALA A 141 -16.09 -15.23 -8.06
CA ALA A 141 -14.92 -16.11 -8.06
C ALA A 141 -13.79 -15.56 -7.17
N GLU A 142 -13.55 -14.24 -7.20
CA GLU A 142 -12.55 -13.59 -6.35
C GLU A 142 -12.92 -13.66 -4.87
N ALA A 143 -14.22 -13.43 -4.53
CA ALA A 143 -14.70 -13.52 -3.18
C ALA A 143 -14.57 -14.96 -2.61
N ASP A 144 -14.94 -15.96 -3.41
CA ASP A 144 -14.81 -17.36 -3.03
C ASP A 144 -13.35 -17.75 -2.80
N PHE A 145 -12.45 -17.34 -3.69
CA PHE A 145 -11.02 -17.62 -3.57
C PHE A 145 -10.42 -16.92 -2.33
N ALA A 146 -10.76 -15.65 -2.11
CA ALA A 146 -10.30 -14.91 -0.94
C ALA A 146 -10.76 -15.58 0.36
N ASN A 147 -12.04 -15.93 0.47
CA ASN A 147 -12.60 -16.57 1.66
C ASN A 147 -12.02 -17.98 1.90
N ALA A 148 -11.74 -18.74 0.85
CA ALA A 148 -11.12 -20.06 0.97
C ALA A 148 -9.67 -20.02 1.43
N HIS A 149 -8.90 -18.99 1.02
CA HIS A 149 -7.44 -18.97 1.23
C HIS A 149 -6.93 -17.94 2.24
N LEU A 150 -7.72 -16.92 2.57
CA LEU A 150 -7.38 -15.91 3.58
C LEU A 150 -8.29 -15.99 4.83
N GLY A 151 -9.37 -16.77 4.74
CA GLY A 151 -10.34 -16.99 5.81
C GLY A 151 -11.70 -16.33 5.55
N PRO A 152 -12.76 -16.82 6.20
CA PRO A 152 -14.12 -16.32 6.05
C PRO A 152 -14.22 -14.81 6.33
N GLY A 153 -14.99 -14.09 5.50
CA GLY A 153 -15.16 -12.64 5.63
C GLY A 153 -14.04 -11.80 5.00
N SER A 154 -13.07 -12.44 4.31
CA SER A 154 -12.03 -11.72 3.59
C SER A 154 -12.57 -10.90 2.42
N ALA A 155 -13.66 -11.36 1.81
CA ALA A 155 -14.38 -10.63 0.77
C ALA A 155 -15.87 -10.98 0.81
N ALA A 156 -16.72 -10.08 0.32
CA ALA A 156 -18.16 -10.27 0.22
C ALA A 156 -18.74 -9.61 -1.05
N ILE A 157 -19.80 -10.21 -1.59
CA ILE A 157 -20.56 -9.62 -2.68
C ILE A 157 -21.64 -8.70 -2.11
N ILE A 158 -21.71 -7.49 -2.64
CA ILE A 158 -22.81 -6.54 -2.38
C ILE A 158 -23.73 -6.59 -3.59
N PRO A 159 -25.00 -7.01 -3.40
CA PRO A 159 -26.01 -6.96 -4.48
C PRO A 159 -26.25 -5.53 -4.97
N ALA A 160 -26.72 -5.38 -6.22
CA ALA A 160 -27.00 -4.08 -6.81
C ALA A 160 -27.98 -3.22 -5.99
N ALA A 161 -28.98 -3.86 -5.37
CA ALA A 161 -29.97 -3.18 -4.53
C ALA A 161 -29.38 -2.55 -3.26
N ASP A 162 -28.27 -3.10 -2.75
CA ASP A 162 -27.68 -2.71 -1.47
C ASP A 162 -26.52 -1.71 -1.61
N ILE A 163 -26.07 -1.41 -2.85
CA ILE A 163 -24.95 -0.51 -3.10
C ILE A 163 -25.15 0.86 -2.45
N GLY A 164 -26.38 1.40 -2.56
CA GLY A 164 -26.71 2.71 -2.01
C GLY A 164 -26.53 2.84 -0.49
N ALA A 165 -26.60 1.72 0.25
CA ALA A 165 -26.34 1.70 1.69
C ALA A 165 -24.86 1.79 2.04
N HIS A 166 -23.97 1.43 1.10
CA HIS A 166 -22.52 1.44 1.29
C HIS A 166 -21.84 2.67 0.70
N VAL A 167 -22.30 3.10 -0.47
CA VAL A 167 -21.73 4.23 -1.21
C VAL A 167 -22.87 5.02 -1.85
N GLY A 168 -22.79 6.34 -1.88
CA GLY A 168 -23.86 7.23 -2.35
C GLY A 168 -24.02 7.26 -3.89
N VAL A 169 -23.95 6.09 -4.56
CA VAL A 169 -24.07 5.95 -6.02
C VAL A 169 -25.03 4.83 -6.38
N SER A 170 -25.54 4.86 -7.61
CA SER A 170 -26.44 3.85 -8.19
C SER A 170 -26.03 3.52 -9.61
N GLY A 171 -26.73 2.54 -10.24
CA GLY A 171 -26.51 2.19 -11.65
C GLY A 171 -25.40 1.15 -11.88
N TYR A 172 -24.89 0.53 -10.81
CA TYR A 172 -23.94 -0.58 -10.89
C TYR A 172 -24.66 -1.93 -10.71
N HIS A 173 -24.05 -3.00 -11.20
CA HIS A 173 -24.62 -4.34 -11.18
C HIS A 173 -24.37 -5.12 -9.88
N GLY A 174 -23.59 -4.59 -8.98
CA GLY A 174 -23.16 -5.15 -7.72
C GLY A 174 -21.77 -4.65 -7.36
N ALA A 175 -21.16 -5.21 -6.31
CA ALA A 175 -19.83 -4.86 -5.90
C ALA A 175 -19.11 -6.01 -5.17
N LEU A 176 -17.78 -5.94 -5.15
CA LEU A 176 -16.91 -6.73 -4.30
C LEU A 176 -16.45 -5.85 -3.13
N LEU A 177 -16.83 -6.21 -1.93
CA LEU A 177 -16.35 -5.61 -0.68
C LEU A 177 -15.14 -6.37 -0.17
N THR A 178 -14.06 -5.66 0.13
CA THR A 178 -12.88 -6.20 0.82
C THR A 178 -12.65 -5.41 2.10
N PRO A 179 -13.10 -5.91 3.26
CA PRO A 179 -13.06 -5.17 4.54
C PRO A 179 -11.64 -4.81 4.97
N SER A 180 -10.69 -5.66 4.69
CA SER A 180 -9.27 -5.47 5.03
C SER A 180 -8.51 -4.56 4.05
N GLY A 181 -9.11 -4.19 2.93
CA GLY A 181 -8.61 -3.13 2.05
C GLY A 181 -8.74 -1.75 2.68
N GLY A 182 -8.46 -0.71 1.91
CA GLY A 182 -8.60 0.66 2.40
C GLY A 182 -7.89 1.68 1.55
N HIS A 183 -7.74 2.85 2.12
CA HIS A 183 -6.91 3.92 1.55
C HIS A 183 -6.23 4.74 2.64
N MET A 184 -5.17 5.42 2.27
CA MET A 184 -4.42 6.32 3.13
C MET A 184 -3.87 7.49 2.34
N HIS A 185 -3.40 8.52 3.03
CA HIS A 185 -2.64 9.60 2.42
C HIS A 185 -1.20 9.12 2.14
N PRO A 186 -0.80 8.87 0.90
CA PRO A 186 0.44 8.16 0.60
C PRO A 186 1.69 8.93 1.02
N LEU A 187 1.70 10.26 0.88
CA LEU A 187 2.86 11.06 1.29
C LEU A 187 2.99 11.12 2.81
N LYS A 188 1.89 11.23 3.57
CA LYS A 188 1.95 11.15 5.05
C LYS A 188 2.46 9.79 5.52
N TYR A 189 2.09 8.71 4.82
CA TYR A 189 2.64 7.39 5.12
C TYR A 189 4.14 7.30 4.84
N ALA A 190 4.62 7.85 3.71
CA ALA A 190 6.05 7.91 3.42
C ALA A 190 6.81 8.73 4.48
N GLU A 191 6.29 9.89 4.87
CA GLU A 191 6.85 10.74 5.92
C GLU A 191 6.87 10.03 7.27
N GLY A 192 5.79 9.31 7.62
CA GLY A 192 5.73 8.52 8.85
C GLY A 192 6.75 7.37 8.88
N LEU A 193 6.93 6.67 7.76
CA LEU A 193 7.98 5.65 7.63
C LEU A 193 9.38 6.26 7.80
N ALA A 194 9.62 7.43 7.21
CA ALA A 194 10.91 8.11 7.34
C ALA A 194 11.15 8.58 8.79
N ALA A 195 10.13 9.11 9.46
CA ALA A 195 10.22 9.47 10.89
C ALA A 195 10.54 8.24 11.76
N ALA A 196 9.90 7.10 11.48
CA ALA A 196 10.19 5.84 12.17
C ALA A 196 11.62 5.33 11.89
N ALA A 197 12.09 5.46 10.65
CA ALA A 197 13.46 5.09 10.28
C ALA A 197 14.50 5.98 10.99
N LEU A 198 14.27 7.31 11.03
CA LEU A 198 15.12 8.24 11.79
C LEU A 198 15.14 7.90 13.29
N ALA A 199 13.98 7.59 13.89
CA ALA A 199 13.92 7.17 15.30
C ALA A 199 14.64 5.84 15.56
N ALA A 200 14.76 4.97 14.56
CA ALA A 200 15.52 3.72 14.62
C ALA A 200 17.03 3.89 14.30
N GLY A 201 17.48 5.11 14.02
CA GLY A 201 18.90 5.42 13.79
C GLY A 201 19.37 5.37 12.33
N VAL A 202 18.44 5.46 11.37
CA VAL A 202 18.78 5.59 9.95
C VAL A 202 19.27 6.99 9.62
#